data_83e1ec63b062a3f64c7a4b5143ab6820
#
_entry.id   83e1ec63b062a3f64c7a4b5143ab6820
#
_cell.length_a   1.000
_cell.length_b   1.000
_cell.length_c   1.000
_cell.angle_alpha   90.00
_cell.angle_beta   90.00
_cell.angle_gamma   90.00
#
_symmetry.space_group_name_H-M   'P 1'
#
loop_
_entity.id
_entity.type
_entity.pdbx_description
1 polymer ?
#
loop_
_entity_poly.entity_id
_entity_poly.type
_entity_poly.pdbx_seq_one_letter_code
_entity_poly.pdbx_strand_id
1 'polypeptide(L)'
;TPDYHLMINMASVRCDGLESAAFADNYNFNPTDVMTLFQRHGNEYFQIMEGWDVTASPGVTAREGMERLTPVTNWRGYCSRHNFAAGAADGADYAAGGYIFEKMHGADKENVNDKGDRKVKNELLYGFKAYKGYFVLGDYLVALGAGVTNNCPDMEGHIRTTLDQTAR
;
A
#
# COMPACT_ATOMS: atom_id res chain seq x y z
N THR A 1 -8.73 17.22 11.20
CA THR A 1 -9.85 18.10 11.60
C THR A 1 -10.62 17.46 12.75
N PRO A 2 -11.43 18.20 13.51
CA PRO A 2 -12.25 17.60 14.56
C PRO A 2 -13.31 16.62 14.02
N ASP A 3 -13.61 16.67 12.73
CA ASP A 3 -14.70 15.92 12.12
C ASP A 3 -14.26 14.57 11.53
N TYR A 4 -12.97 14.35 11.36
CA TYR A 4 -12.44 13.07 10.87
C TYR A 4 -10.96 12.88 11.21
N HIS A 5 -10.55 11.63 11.21
CA HIS A 5 -9.17 11.20 11.29
C HIS A 5 -8.76 10.53 9.97
N LEU A 6 -7.64 10.97 9.41
CA LEU A 6 -7.07 10.44 8.18
C LEU A 6 -5.68 9.89 8.46
N MET A 7 -5.44 8.66 8.07
CA MET A 7 -4.12 8.04 8.12
C MET A 7 -3.73 7.60 6.71
N ILE A 8 -2.55 8.01 6.26
CA ILE A 8 -1.97 7.60 4.97
C ILE A 8 -0.58 7.06 5.24
N ASN A 9 -0.38 5.79 4.98
CA ASN A 9 0.87 5.10 5.24
C ASN A 9 1.71 5.02 3.97
N MET A 10 2.85 5.69 3.95
CA MET A 10 3.69 5.81 2.75
C MET A 10 5.08 5.27 3.00
N ALA A 11 5.58 4.44 2.08
CA ALA A 11 6.95 3.95 2.09
C ALA A 11 7.86 4.73 1.12
N SER A 12 9.15 4.66 1.36
CA SER A 12 10.18 5.19 0.47
C SER A 12 11.40 4.29 0.51
N VAL A 13 12.43 4.59 -0.25
CA VAL A 13 13.71 3.88 -0.17
C VAL A 13 14.37 3.99 1.23
N ARG A 14 13.94 4.94 2.04
CA ARG A 14 14.44 5.16 3.41
C ARG A 14 13.75 4.31 4.47
N CYS A 15 12.65 3.65 4.11
CA CYS A 15 11.80 2.93 5.04
C CYS A 15 11.34 1.63 4.40
N ASP A 16 11.63 0.51 5.05
CA ASP A 16 11.10 -0.77 4.61
C ASP A 16 9.58 -0.76 4.75
N GLY A 17 8.92 -1.27 3.72
CA GLY A 17 7.47 -1.18 3.63
C GLY A 17 6.73 -2.30 4.36
N LEU A 18 7.44 -3.23 4.95
CA LEU A 18 6.86 -4.43 5.52
C LEU A 18 7.75 -4.93 6.66
N GLU A 19 7.11 -5.27 7.74
CA GLU A 19 7.69 -6.09 8.79
C GLU A 19 6.91 -7.41 8.85
N SER A 20 7.60 -8.53 8.67
CA SER A 20 6.98 -9.86 8.72
C SER A 20 7.84 -10.81 9.52
N ALA A 21 7.27 -11.38 10.57
CA ALA A 21 7.90 -12.47 11.30
C ALA A 21 7.83 -13.78 10.49
N ALA A 22 8.85 -14.62 10.60
CA ALA A 22 8.98 -15.85 9.84
C ALA A 22 7.83 -16.87 10.06
N PHE A 23 7.03 -16.68 11.10
CA PHE A 23 5.90 -17.52 11.48
C PHE A 23 4.55 -16.81 11.38
N ALA A 24 4.55 -15.56 10.90
CA ALA A 24 3.31 -14.82 10.73
C ALA A 24 2.61 -15.23 9.44
N ASP A 25 1.30 -15.41 9.52
CA ASP A 25 0.46 -15.57 8.36
C ASP A 25 0.43 -14.30 7.51
N ASN A 26 0.20 -14.46 6.23
CA ASN A 26 0.36 -13.45 5.20
C ASN A 26 -0.71 -12.36 5.18
N TYR A 27 -0.87 -11.60 6.23
CA TYR A 27 -1.79 -10.48 6.24
C TYR A 27 -1.16 -9.13 5.83
N ASN A 28 0.16 -9.11 5.61
CA ASN A 28 0.93 -7.88 5.37
C ASN A 28 1.25 -7.65 3.89
N PHE A 29 0.25 -7.69 3.01
CA PHE A 29 0.49 -7.48 1.58
C PHE A 29 0.92 -6.05 1.26
N ASN A 30 0.21 -5.05 1.77
CA ASN A 30 0.37 -3.67 1.36
C ASN A 30 0.28 -2.63 2.51
N PRO A 31 0.83 -2.86 3.71
CA PRO A 31 0.59 -1.98 4.85
C PRO A 31 1.17 -0.57 4.67
N THR A 32 2.15 -0.41 3.79
CA THR A 32 2.80 0.88 3.52
C THR A 32 2.68 1.33 2.07
N ASP A 33 1.78 0.71 1.32
CA ASP A 33 1.55 1.03 -0.09
C ASP A 33 0.50 2.11 -0.29
N VAL A 34 0.56 3.12 0.57
CA VAL A 34 -0.41 4.22 0.63
C VAL A 34 -1.77 3.73 1.12
N MET A 35 -1.78 2.78 2.06
CA MET A 35 -3.01 2.41 2.75
C MET A 35 -3.60 3.66 3.40
N THR A 36 -4.84 3.96 3.03
CA THR A 36 -5.54 5.17 3.42
C THR A 36 -6.73 4.79 4.28
N LEU A 37 -6.71 5.16 5.55
CA LEU A 37 -7.80 4.93 6.46
C LEU A 37 -8.48 6.25 6.78
N PHE A 38 -9.77 6.32 6.55
CA PHE A 38 -10.59 7.51 6.79
C PHE A 38 -11.68 7.19 7.82
N GLN A 39 -11.65 7.87 8.95
CA GLN A 39 -12.55 7.64 10.07
C GLN A 39 -13.27 8.92 10.47
N ARG A 40 -14.57 8.87 10.60
CA ARG A 40 -15.41 9.93 11.15
C ARG A 40 -15.88 9.61 12.56
N HIS A 41 -16.16 8.35 12.85
CA HIS A 41 -16.72 7.90 14.12
C HIS A 41 -15.77 6.97 14.88
N GLY A 42 -14.68 6.51 14.23
CA GLY A 42 -13.66 5.67 14.82
C GLY A 42 -13.95 4.17 14.78
N ASN A 43 -15.10 3.77 14.27
CA ASN A 43 -15.52 2.36 14.17
C ASN A 43 -15.69 1.83 12.74
N GLU A 44 -15.30 2.62 11.75
CA GLU A 44 -15.42 2.25 10.33
C GLU A 44 -14.67 0.96 9.99
N TYR A 45 -13.59 0.68 10.73
CA TYR A 45 -12.76 -0.51 10.53
C TYR A 45 -12.87 -1.50 11.70
N PHE A 46 -13.87 -1.34 12.57
CA PHE A 46 -14.05 -2.22 13.70
C PHE A 46 -14.52 -3.61 13.24
N GLN A 47 -13.87 -4.66 13.74
CA GLN A 47 -14.15 -6.07 13.40
C GLN A 47 -14.14 -6.40 11.90
N ILE A 48 -13.45 -5.59 11.09
CA ILE A 48 -13.45 -5.75 9.64
C ILE A 48 -12.66 -6.98 9.16
N MET A 49 -11.78 -7.54 9.98
CA MET A 49 -10.83 -8.59 9.56
C MET A 49 -11.48 -9.85 9.02
N GLU A 50 -12.70 -10.18 9.42
CA GLU A 50 -13.42 -11.35 8.91
C GLU A 50 -13.84 -11.24 7.44
N GLY A 51 -14.00 -10.00 6.94
CA GLY A 51 -14.38 -9.72 5.56
C GLY A 51 -13.35 -8.86 4.80
N TRP A 52 -12.19 -8.60 5.40
CA TRP A 52 -11.16 -7.75 4.81
C TRP A 52 -10.41 -8.48 3.69
N ASP A 53 -10.43 -7.90 2.51
CA ASP A 53 -9.52 -8.32 1.45
C ASP A 53 -8.15 -7.67 1.67
N VAL A 54 -7.22 -8.42 2.25
CA VAL A 54 -5.86 -7.97 2.55
C VAL A 54 -5.05 -7.64 1.31
N THR A 55 -5.46 -8.11 0.14
CA THR A 55 -4.80 -7.85 -1.14
C THR A 55 -5.27 -6.57 -1.80
N ALA A 56 -6.38 -5.99 -1.29
CA ALA A 56 -7.04 -4.81 -1.83
C ALA A 56 -7.28 -3.74 -0.74
N SER A 57 -6.26 -3.44 0.04
CA SER A 57 -6.34 -2.46 1.12
C SER A 57 -6.78 -1.08 0.62
N PRO A 58 -7.53 -0.29 1.42
CA PRO A 58 -8.01 1.04 1.04
C PRO A 58 -6.90 1.95 0.54
N GLY A 59 -7.14 2.68 -0.54
CA GLY A 59 -6.20 3.61 -1.16
C GLY A 59 -5.07 2.95 -1.96
N VAL A 60 -4.88 1.65 -1.82
CA VAL A 60 -3.76 0.94 -2.46
C VAL A 60 -4.05 0.66 -3.94
N THR A 61 -3.02 0.86 -4.76
CA THR A 61 -2.99 0.35 -6.13
C THR A 61 -2.29 -1.00 -6.12
N ALA A 62 -2.94 -2.02 -6.62
CA ALA A 62 -2.40 -3.38 -6.67
C ALA A 62 -2.83 -4.09 -7.97
N ARG A 63 -2.08 -5.12 -8.32
CA ARG A 63 -2.49 -6.04 -9.39
C ARG A 63 -3.46 -7.07 -8.81
N GLU A 64 -4.46 -7.46 -9.56
CA GLU A 64 -5.29 -8.63 -9.23
C GLU A 64 -4.41 -9.88 -9.10
N GLY A 65 -4.77 -10.77 -8.19
CA GLY A 65 -4.02 -11.99 -7.94
C GLY A 65 -2.84 -11.79 -6.98
N MET A 66 -2.86 -10.75 -6.15
CA MET A 66 -1.85 -10.52 -5.12
C MET A 66 -1.83 -11.64 -4.05
N GLU A 67 -2.91 -12.40 -3.92
CA GLU A 67 -2.96 -13.62 -3.09
C GLU A 67 -1.95 -14.68 -3.55
N ARG A 68 -1.42 -14.54 -4.75
CA ARG A 68 -0.33 -15.39 -5.28
C ARG A 68 1.05 -15.01 -4.77
N LEU A 69 1.18 -13.91 -4.03
CA LEU A 69 2.46 -13.53 -3.43
C LEU A 69 3.01 -14.65 -2.54
N THR A 70 4.28 -14.91 -2.73
CA THR A 70 5.00 -15.73 -1.78
C THR A 70 5.29 -14.93 -0.52
N PRO A 71 5.07 -15.50 0.67
CA PRO A 71 5.36 -14.83 1.91
C PRO A 71 6.80 -14.32 1.99
N VAL A 72 6.95 -13.08 2.39
CA VAL A 72 8.23 -12.54 2.82
C VAL A 72 8.42 -12.93 4.28
N THR A 73 9.44 -13.72 4.58
CA THR A 73 9.65 -14.35 5.90
C THR A 73 10.80 -13.73 6.68
N ASN A 74 11.19 -12.53 6.35
CA ASN A 74 12.18 -11.76 7.10
C ASN A 74 11.58 -10.45 7.60
N TRP A 75 12.32 -9.75 8.45
CA TRP A 75 11.91 -8.47 9.01
C TRP A 75 11.87 -7.31 8.00
N ARG A 76 12.43 -7.52 6.83
CA ARG A 76 12.43 -6.55 5.74
C ARG A 76 11.58 -7.08 4.60
N GLY A 77 10.82 -6.22 4.01
CA GLY A 77 9.99 -6.55 2.88
C GLY A 77 10.36 -5.71 1.66
N TYR A 78 9.35 -5.47 0.87
CA TYR A 78 9.48 -4.60 -0.27
C TYR A 78 9.48 -3.14 0.18
N CYS A 79 10.31 -2.31 -0.44
CA CYS A 79 10.29 -0.86 -0.28
C CYS A 79 10.02 -0.18 -1.63
N SER A 80 9.79 1.13 -1.61
CA SER A 80 9.72 1.90 -2.85
C SER A 80 11.10 2.04 -3.49
N ARG A 81 11.18 2.08 -4.82
CA ARG A 81 12.38 2.48 -5.55
C ARG A 81 12.71 3.97 -5.39
N HIS A 82 11.75 4.74 -4.91
CA HIS A 82 11.84 6.20 -4.87
C HIS A 82 12.03 6.71 -3.46
N ASN A 83 12.76 7.80 -3.36
CA ASN A 83 12.93 8.51 -2.08
C ASN A 83 11.77 9.48 -1.79
N PHE A 84 10.84 9.61 -2.71
CA PHE A 84 9.72 10.52 -2.58
C PHE A 84 8.57 9.87 -1.83
N ALA A 85 8.44 10.22 -0.57
CA ALA A 85 7.27 10.09 0.28
C ALA A 85 7.32 11.27 1.23
N ALA A 86 6.43 12.23 1.07
CA ALA A 86 6.47 13.48 1.81
C ALA A 86 5.07 14.05 2.00
N GLY A 87 4.94 14.90 3.00
CA GLY A 87 3.73 15.67 3.25
C GLY A 87 4.06 16.97 3.97
N ALA A 88 3.14 17.91 3.86
CA ALA A 88 3.15 19.17 4.56
C ALA A 88 1.74 19.51 5.02
N ALA A 89 1.62 20.25 6.11
CA ALA A 89 0.36 20.75 6.62
C ALA A 89 0.46 22.22 6.96
N ASP A 90 -0.64 22.94 6.80
CA ASP A 90 -0.82 24.30 7.25
C ASP A 90 -2.04 24.36 8.18
N GLY A 91 -1.78 24.42 9.46
CA GLY A 91 -2.80 24.32 10.50
C GLY A 91 -3.45 22.93 10.56
N ALA A 92 -4.72 22.89 10.95
CA ALA A 92 -5.49 21.68 11.12
C ALA A 92 -6.30 21.30 9.86
N ASP A 93 -6.51 22.24 8.95
CA ASP A 93 -7.51 22.14 7.89
C ASP A 93 -6.91 21.90 6.51
N TYR A 94 -5.59 22.12 6.36
CA TYR A 94 -4.95 21.99 5.07
C TYR A 94 -3.71 21.11 5.17
N ALA A 95 -3.65 20.13 4.29
CA ALA A 95 -2.46 19.27 4.15
C ALA A 95 -2.33 18.76 2.73
N ALA A 96 -1.09 18.48 2.34
CA ALA A 96 -0.80 17.78 1.11
C ALA A 96 0.22 16.67 1.36
N GLY A 97 0.06 15.56 0.67
CA GLY A 97 1.00 14.45 0.70
C GLY A 97 1.21 13.87 -0.68
N GLY A 98 2.37 13.30 -0.90
CA GLY A 98 2.69 12.66 -2.17
C GLY A 98 3.59 11.45 -2.01
N TYR A 99 3.39 10.50 -2.90
CA TYR A 99 4.07 9.22 -2.89
C TYR A 99 4.27 8.70 -4.31
N ILE A 100 5.41 8.07 -4.56
CA ILE A 100 5.64 7.34 -5.81
C ILE A 100 5.69 5.86 -5.46
N PHE A 101 4.70 5.13 -5.96
CA PHE A 101 4.68 3.68 -5.88
C PHE A 101 5.47 3.08 -7.03
N GLU A 102 6.51 2.33 -6.71
CA GLU A 102 7.20 1.39 -7.57
C GLU A 102 7.99 0.47 -6.66
N LYS A 103 7.51 -0.71 -6.43
CA LYS A 103 8.12 -1.63 -5.48
C LYS A 103 9.40 -2.28 -5.99
N MET A 104 10.28 -2.54 -5.06
CA MET A 104 11.46 -3.38 -5.25
C MET A 104 11.70 -4.18 -3.97
N HIS A 105 12.49 -5.21 -4.06
CA HIS A 105 13.03 -5.85 -2.87
C HIS A 105 13.72 -4.81 -1.98
N GLY A 106 13.66 -4.98 -0.67
CA GLY A 106 14.38 -4.16 0.29
C GLY A 106 15.87 -4.11 -0.01
N ALA A 107 16.56 -3.18 0.60
CA ALA A 107 17.99 -2.95 0.38
C ALA A 107 18.84 -4.23 0.56
N ASP A 108 18.34 -5.16 1.31
CA ASP A 108 18.97 -6.46 1.62
C ASP A 108 18.25 -7.58 0.87
N LYS A 109 18.45 -7.60 -0.43
CA LYS A 109 17.82 -8.56 -1.34
C LYS A 109 18.05 -10.03 -0.93
N GLU A 110 19.19 -10.31 -0.33
CA GLU A 110 19.57 -11.66 0.09
C GLU A 110 18.70 -12.18 1.24
N ASN A 111 18.10 -11.28 1.99
CA ASN A 111 17.21 -11.62 3.10
C ASN A 111 15.72 -11.69 2.73
N VAL A 112 15.37 -11.36 1.52
CA VAL A 112 13.99 -11.51 1.05
C VAL A 112 13.83 -12.90 0.45
N ASN A 113 13.05 -13.74 1.12
CA ASN A 113 12.80 -15.10 0.71
C ASN A 113 11.51 -15.20 -0.08
N ASP A 114 11.62 -15.43 -1.37
CA ASP A 114 10.51 -15.96 -2.17
C ASP A 114 10.46 -17.48 -1.96
N LYS A 115 9.94 -17.90 -0.82
CA LYS A 115 9.74 -19.31 -0.52
C LYS A 115 8.35 -19.74 -0.93
N GLY A 116 8.29 -20.87 -1.55
CA GLY A 116 7.05 -21.56 -1.85
C GLY A 116 6.97 -22.03 -3.28
N ASP A 117 6.03 -22.92 -3.50
CA ASP A 117 5.75 -23.55 -4.79
C ASP A 117 4.92 -22.65 -5.73
N ARG A 118 4.92 -21.36 -5.50
CA ARG A 118 4.15 -20.43 -6.31
C ARG A 118 4.83 -20.22 -7.66
N LYS A 119 4.04 -20.30 -8.70
CA LYS A 119 4.54 -20.21 -10.10
C LYS A 119 4.91 -18.78 -10.52
N VAL A 120 4.58 -17.79 -9.69
CA VAL A 120 4.75 -16.38 -10.01
C VAL A 120 5.77 -15.75 -9.08
N LYS A 121 6.72 -15.03 -9.64
CA LYS A 121 7.67 -14.23 -8.86
C LYS A 121 7.01 -12.97 -8.35
N ASN A 122 7.27 -12.61 -7.10
CA ASN A 122 6.70 -11.43 -6.46
C ASN A 122 7.01 -10.13 -7.21
N GLU A 123 8.21 -10.00 -7.77
CA GLU A 123 8.60 -8.82 -8.56
C GLU A 123 7.71 -8.59 -9.77
N LEU A 124 7.20 -9.66 -10.38
CA LEU A 124 6.31 -9.55 -11.52
C LEU A 124 4.93 -9.04 -11.09
N LEU A 125 4.45 -9.50 -9.94
CA LEU A 125 3.19 -9.02 -9.35
C LEU A 125 3.28 -7.53 -9.02
N TYR A 126 4.42 -7.07 -8.53
CA TYR A 126 4.70 -5.64 -8.27
C TYR A 126 5.23 -4.88 -9.50
N GLY A 127 5.17 -5.45 -10.67
CA GLY A 127 5.68 -4.86 -11.91
C GLY A 127 4.83 -3.72 -12.45
N PHE A 128 4.55 -2.71 -11.64
CA PHE A 128 3.83 -1.50 -12.03
C PHE A 128 4.29 -0.29 -11.22
N LYS A 129 3.93 0.89 -11.71
CA LYS A 129 4.25 2.18 -11.08
C LYS A 129 2.99 3.05 -11.03
N ALA A 130 2.87 3.87 -9.99
CA ALA A 130 1.83 4.87 -9.86
C ALA A 130 2.32 6.08 -9.06
N TYR A 131 1.81 7.27 -9.41
CA TYR A 131 1.97 8.49 -8.63
C TYR A 131 0.70 8.73 -7.83
N LYS A 132 0.86 9.06 -6.56
CA LYS A 132 -0.25 9.32 -5.64
C LYS A 132 -0.10 10.69 -5.00
N GLY A 133 -1.19 11.44 -4.95
CA GLY A 133 -1.27 12.72 -4.27
C GLY A 133 -2.52 12.79 -3.41
N TYR A 134 -2.40 13.39 -2.25
CA TYR A 134 -3.46 13.54 -1.27
C TYR A 134 -3.52 14.97 -0.82
N PHE A 135 -4.71 15.53 -0.75
CA PHE A 135 -4.94 16.91 -0.34
C PHE A 135 -6.11 16.95 0.65
N VAL A 136 -5.84 17.50 1.81
CA VAL A 136 -6.87 17.86 2.79
C VAL A 136 -7.20 19.33 2.59
N LEU A 137 -8.46 19.62 2.35
CA LEU A 137 -8.97 20.95 2.05
C LEU A 137 -10.22 21.20 2.94
N GLY A 138 -9.98 21.55 4.20
CA GLY A 138 -11.05 21.63 5.18
C GLY A 138 -11.75 20.28 5.37
N ASP A 139 -13.01 20.21 5.02
CA ASP A 139 -13.84 19.00 5.15
C ASP A 139 -13.66 17.98 4.00
N TYR A 140 -12.79 18.29 3.06
CA TYR A 140 -12.61 17.44 1.87
C TYR A 140 -11.25 16.74 1.88
N LEU A 141 -11.26 15.46 1.55
CA LEU A 141 -10.09 14.70 1.12
C LEU A 141 -10.14 14.50 -0.39
N VAL A 142 -9.12 14.97 -1.08
CA VAL A 142 -8.92 14.71 -2.49
C VAL A 142 -7.75 13.74 -2.65
N ALA A 143 -8.01 12.53 -3.13
CA ALA A 143 -7.01 11.53 -3.46
C ALA A 143 -6.89 11.42 -4.98
N LEU A 144 -5.69 11.60 -5.49
CA LEU A 144 -5.39 11.57 -6.92
C LEU A 144 -4.40 10.45 -7.23
N GLY A 145 -4.60 9.80 -8.36
CA GLY A 145 -3.67 8.83 -8.92
C GLY A 145 -3.36 9.18 -10.38
N ALA A 146 -2.11 9.06 -10.77
CA ALA A 146 -1.69 9.31 -12.13
C ALA A 146 -0.57 8.35 -12.56
N GLY A 147 -0.32 8.26 -13.87
CA GLY A 147 0.81 7.54 -14.45
C GLY A 147 0.89 6.08 -14.02
N VAL A 148 -0.25 5.42 -13.89
CA VAL A 148 -0.30 3.98 -13.63
C VAL A 148 0.25 3.28 -14.86
N THR A 149 1.46 2.74 -14.72
CA THR A 149 2.18 2.08 -15.83
C THR A 149 2.37 0.62 -15.48
N ASN A 150 1.85 -0.26 -16.33
CA ASN A 150 2.10 -1.69 -16.22
C ASN A 150 3.45 -2.03 -16.86
N ASN A 151 4.44 -2.33 -16.04
CA ASN A 151 5.79 -2.71 -16.48
C ASN A 151 5.92 -4.21 -16.82
N CYS A 152 4.90 -4.99 -16.51
CA CYS A 152 4.81 -6.41 -16.81
C CYS A 152 3.48 -6.70 -17.52
N PRO A 153 3.32 -6.31 -18.79
CA PRO A 153 2.04 -6.41 -19.51
C PRO A 153 1.59 -7.85 -19.75
N ASP A 154 2.53 -8.78 -19.81
CA ASP A 154 2.24 -10.22 -19.97
C ASP A 154 1.79 -10.90 -18.68
N MET A 155 1.85 -10.17 -17.56
CA MET A 155 1.40 -10.66 -16.26
C MET A 155 -0.11 -10.58 -16.15
N GLU A 156 -0.74 -11.69 -15.81
CA GLU A 156 -2.19 -11.72 -15.56
C GLU A 156 -2.62 -10.78 -14.42
N GLY A 157 -3.83 -10.28 -14.53
CA GLY A 157 -4.47 -9.42 -13.55
C GLY A 157 -4.39 -7.93 -13.92
N HIS A 158 -5.52 -7.26 -13.77
CA HIS A 158 -5.59 -5.82 -13.95
C HIS A 158 -4.96 -5.08 -12.76
N ILE A 159 -4.41 -3.89 -13.03
CA ILE A 159 -3.95 -3.00 -11.98
C ILE A 159 -5.14 -2.13 -11.57
N ARG A 160 -5.50 -2.19 -10.29
CA ARG A 160 -6.65 -1.50 -9.71
C ARG A 160 -6.26 -0.67 -8.49
N THR A 161 -6.99 0.39 -8.25
CA THR A 161 -6.93 1.13 -6.99
C THR A 161 -8.20 0.88 -6.21
N THR A 162 -8.06 0.34 -5.00
CA THR A 162 -9.17 0.21 -4.06
C THR A 162 -9.47 1.57 -3.46
N LEU A 163 -10.72 1.99 -3.48
CA LEU A 163 -11.10 3.26 -2.87
C LEU A 163 -11.19 3.12 -1.35
N ASP A 164 -11.99 2.18 -0.89
CA ASP A 164 -12.18 1.92 0.53
C ASP A 164 -12.72 0.52 0.78
N GLN A 165 -12.57 0.05 2.01
CA GLN A 165 -13.23 -1.12 2.60
C GLN A 165 -13.64 -0.74 4.02
N THR A 166 -14.91 -0.69 4.31
CA THR A 166 -15.44 -0.33 5.63
C THR A 166 -16.43 -1.36 6.14
N ALA A 167 -16.54 -1.48 7.44
CA ALA A 167 -17.64 -2.21 8.06
C ALA A 167 -18.98 -1.49 7.77
N ARG A 168 -20.05 -2.27 7.61
CA ARG A 168 -21.41 -1.77 7.47
C ARG A 168 -22.21 -2.05 8.74
#